data_e4bb896c4f0dd04584de08dfd4e86820
#
_entry.id   e4bb896c4f0dd04584de08dfd4e86820
#
_cell.length_a   1.000
_cell.length_b   1.000
_cell.length_c   1.000
_cell.angle_alpha   90.00
_cell.angle_beta   90.00
_cell.angle_gamma   90.00
#
_symmetry.space_group_name_H-M   'P 1'
#
loop_
_entity.id
_entity.type
_entity.pdbx_description
1 polymer ?
#
loop_
_entity_poly.entity_id
_entity_poly.type
_entity_poly.pdbx_seq_one_letter_code
_entity_poly.pdbx_strand_id
1 'polypeptide(L)'
;MTLLDNVVVGMHSHLAYGTAGLLFALPAYRAAERRARERARELLSWVRLDHKADDIADNLSYGDQRKLELARALATEPKLLLLDEPVAGMNTAEKTELMREVVNIRQRGYTVFMIEHDMRFVMGLCERIAVLNFGRIIAEGGPDEIRNDPQVIEAYLGRDDDDGAPP
;
A
#
# COMPACT_ATOMS: atom_id res chain seq x y z
N MET A 1 -1.22 15.00 13.93
CA MET A 1 -1.35 13.66 14.59
C MET A 1 -0.06 12.89 14.41
N THR A 2 0.31 12.05 15.41
CA THR A 2 1.44 11.14 15.25
C THR A 2 1.12 10.02 14.25
N LEU A 3 2.16 9.31 13.75
CA LEU A 3 1.95 8.14 12.89
C LEU A 3 1.14 7.07 13.62
N LEU A 4 1.49 6.81 14.89
CA LEU A 4 0.80 5.86 15.72
C LEU A 4 -0.69 6.17 15.84
N ASP A 5 -1.04 7.43 16.14
CA ASP A 5 -2.44 7.84 16.27
C ASP A 5 -3.19 7.74 14.93
N ASN A 6 -2.53 8.03 13.79
CA ASN A 6 -3.11 7.85 12.46
C ASN A 6 -3.52 6.40 12.20
N VAL A 7 -2.68 5.43 12.58
CA VAL A 7 -2.99 4.01 12.41
C VAL A 7 -4.07 3.55 13.39
N VAL A 8 -4.05 4.02 14.65
CA VAL A 8 -5.09 3.72 15.65
C VAL A 8 -6.47 4.20 15.18
N VAL A 9 -6.55 5.39 14.55
CA VAL A 9 -7.81 5.88 13.94
C VAL A 9 -8.32 4.92 12.86
N GLY A 10 -7.45 4.29 12.07
CA GLY A 10 -7.86 3.28 11.09
C GLY A 10 -8.55 2.06 11.71
N MET A 11 -8.27 1.75 12.99
CA MET A 11 -8.91 0.64 13.74
C MET A 11 -10.27 1.00 14.33
N HIS A 12 -10.73 2.24 14.22
CA HIS A 12 -11.91 2.73 14.96
C HIS A 12 -13.19 1.94 14.68
N SER A 13 -13.33 1.38 13.47
CA SER A 13 -14.46 0.51 13.11
C SER A 13 -14.51 -0.82 13.85
N HIS A 14 -13.37 -1.27 14.39
CA HIS A 14 -13.24 -2.54 15.13
C HIS A 14 -13.17 -2.35 16.64
N LEU A 15 -13.03 -1.11 17.11
CA LEU A 15 -12.98 -0.81 18.53
C LEU A 15 -14.40 -0.66 19.07
N ALA A 16 -14.95 -1.73 19.62
CA ALA A 16 -16.28 -1.75 20.23
C ALA A 16 -16.31 -0.93 21.54
N TYR A 17 -16.24 0.40 21.44
CA TYR A 17 -16.47 1.28 22.58
C TYR A 17 -17.91 1.79 22.57
N GLY A 18 -18.71 1.37 23.54
CA GLY A 18 -19.90 2.13 23.86
C GLY A 18 -19.49 3.53 24.39
N THR A 19 -20.27 4.55 24.07
CA THR A 19 -20.07 5.95 24.55
C THR A 19 -19.87 6.04 26.06
N ALA A 20 -20.46 5.14 26.83
CA ALA A 20 -20.28 5.03 28.29
C ALA A 20 -18.85 4.60 28.67
N GLY A 21 -18.21 3.71 27.91
CA GLY A 21 -16.82 3.27 28.17
C GLY A 21 -15.80 4.39 27.99
N LEU A 22 -16.06 5.30 27.03
CA LEU A 22 -15.25 6.49 26.77
C LEU A 22 -15.34 7.51 27.93
N LEU A 23 -16.57 7.74 28.46
CA LEU A 23 -16.83 8.71 29.52
C LEU A 23 -16.23 8.33 30.88
N PHE A 24 -16.16 7.04 31.19
CA PHE A 24 -15.73 6.55 32.50
C PHE A 24 -14.32 5.96 32.51
N ALA A 25 -13.59 5.98 31.39
CA ALA A 25 -12.22 5.45 31.25
C ALA A 25 -12.06 4.08 31.95
N LEU A 26 -13.04 3.18 31.77
CA LEU A 26 -13.09 1.88 32.42
C LEU A 26 -11.80 1.06 32.13
N PRO A 27 -11.39 0.17 33.04
CA PRO A 27 -10.20 -0.68 32.84
C PRO A 27 -10.22 -1.44 31.52
N ALA A 28 -11.39 -1.87 31.05
CA ALA A 28 -11.59 -2.50 29.74
C ALA A 28 -11.25 -1.56 28.57
N TYR A 29 -11.61 -0.28 28.66
CA TYR A 29 -11.27 0.74 27.65
C TYR A 29 -9.75 0.92 27.56
N ARG A 30 -9.07 1.11 28.70
CA ARG A 30 -7.60 1.26 28.73
C ARG A 30 -6.88 0.03 28.17
N ALA A 31 -7.40 -1.17 28.45
CA ALA A 31 -6.83 -2.41 27.93
C ALA A 31 -7.01 -2.54 26.39
N ALA A 32 -8.15 -2.10 25.87
CA ALA A 32 -8.42 -2.12 24.46
C ALA A 32 -7.60 -1.05 23.71
N GLU A 33 -7.47 0.16 24.26
CA GLU A 33 -6.60 1.21 23.71
C GLU A 33 -5.13 0.78 23.66
N ARG A 34 -4.64 0.14 24.73
CA ARG A 34 -3.28 -0.40 24.72
C ARG A 34 -3.08 -1.43 23.62
N ARG A 35 -4.01 -2.39 23.46
CA ARG A 35 -3.97 -3.38 22.36
C ARG A 35 -3.99 -2.73 20.98
N ALA A 36 -4.81 -1.71 20.80
CA ALA A 36 -4.85 -0.96 19.55
C ALA A 36 -3.50 -0.28 19.23
N ARG A 37 -2.88 0.34 20.24
CA ARG A 37 -1.55 0.95 20.10
C ARG A 37 -0.45 -0.08 19.84
N GLU A 38 -0.50 -1.25 20.47
CA GLU A 38 0.41 -2.36 20.20
C GLU A 38 0.25 -2.86 18.76
N ARG A 39 -0.98 -3.06 18.32
CA ARG A 39 -1.27 -3.46 16.93
C ARG A 39 -0.87 -2.40 15.92
N ALA A 40 -1.07 -1.12 16.23
CA ALA A 40 -0.66 -0.02 15.37
C ALA A 40 0.88 0.03 15.20
N ARG A 41 1.65 -0.20 16.27
CA ARG A 41 3.12 -0.30 16.17
C ARG A 41 3.55 -1.49 15.32
N GLU A 42 2.88 -2.63 15.45
CA GLU A 42 3.13 -3.80 14.61
C GLU A 42 2.88 -3.47 13.13
N LEU A 43 1.78 -2.81 12.78
CA LEU A 43 1.48 -2.40 11.41
C LEU A 43 2.49 -1.38 10.87
N LEU A 44 2.92 -0.43 11.68
CA LEU A 44 4.00 0.50 11.33
C LEU A 44 5.32 -0.25 11.07
N SER A 45 5.62 -1.31 11.82
CA SER A 45 6.82 -2.13 11.58
C SER A 45 6.77 -2.88 10.25
N TRP A 46 5.58 -3.27 9.78
CA TRP A 46 5.43 -3.93 8.49
C TRP A 46 5.80 -3.04 7.30
N VAL A 47 5.62 -1.73 7.48
CA VAL A 47 5.97 -0.69 6.51
C VAL A 47 7.24 0.09 6.90
N ARG A 48 8.00 -0.40 7.89
CA ARG A 48 9.27 0.16 8.37
C ARG A 48 9.18 1.62 8.87
N LEU A 49 8.06 1.97 9.48
CA LEU A 49 7.83 3.28 10.09
C LEU A 49 7.73 3.25 11.63
N ASP A 50 8.01 2.12 12.28
CA ASP A 50 7.94 1.95 13.73
C ASP A 50 8.87 2.92 14.48
N HIS A 51 10.05 3.19 13.92
CA HIS A 51 11.01 4.15 14.47
C HIS A 51 10.56 5.62 14.42
N LYS A 52 9.50 5.92 13.65
CA LYS A 52 8.87 7.24 13.52
C LYS A 52 7.46 7.28 14.13
N ALA A 53 7.09 6.27 14.95
CA ALA A 53 5.72 6.13 15.46
C ALA A 53 5.19 7.41 16.17
N ASP A 54 6.06 8.12 16.86
CA ASP A 54 5.72 9.33 17.62
C ASP A 54 5.94 10.64 16.82
N ASP A 55 6.44 10.57 15.57
CA ASP A 55 6.61 11.72 14.69
C ASP A 55 5.26 12.22 14.17
N ILE A 56 5.20 13.49 13.79
CA ILE A 56 4.00 14.10 13.18
C ILE A 56 3.95 13.73 11.70
N ALA A 57 2.81 13.20 11.26
CA ALA A 57 2.62 12.70 9.90
C ALA A 57 2.87 13.74 8.79
N ASP A 58 2.58 15.02 9.06
CA ASP A 58 2.77 16.10 8.10
C ASP A 58 4.25 16.38 7.78
N ASN A 59 5.18 15.88 8.61
CA ASN A 59 6.63 16.06 8.43
C ASN A 59 7.28 14.89 7.65
N LEU A 60 6.50 13.90 7.23
CA LEU A 60 7.02 12.76 6.50
C LEU A 60 7.41 13.11 5.05
N SER A 61 8.42 12.42 4.54
CA SER A 61 8.66 12.36 3.09
C SER A 61 7.44 11.78 2.37
N TYR A 62 7.33 12.07 1.08
CA TYR A 62 6.22 11.56 0.27
C TYR A 62 6.14 10.02 0.29
N GLY A 63 7.29 9.34 0.17
CA GLY A 63 7.36 7.87 0.26
C GLY A 63 6.88 7.34 1.62
N ASP A 64 7.27 8.00 2.72
CA ASP A 64 6.82 7.60 4.07
C ASP A 64 5.33 7.89 4.29
N GLN A 65 4.78 8.96 3.67
CA GLN A 65 3.34 9.21 3.70
C GLN A 65 2.56 8.05 3.04
N ARG A 66 3.02 7.57 1.87
CA ARG A 66 2.41 6.41 1.20
C ARG A 66 2.48 5.14 2.02
N LYS A 67 3.61 4.90 2.71
CA LYS A 67 3.74 3.78 3.64
C LYS A 67 2.78 3.90 4.83
N LEU A 68 2.59 5.11 5.37
CA LEU A 68 1.63 5.36 6.44
C LEU A 68 0.17 5.13 5.96
N GLU A 69 -0.18 5.54 4.75
CA GLU A 69 -1.49 5.26 4.14
C GLU A 69 -1.74 3.74 4.05
N LEU A 70 -0.71 2.98 3.66
CA LEU A 70 -0.76 1.52 3.62
C LEU A 70 -0.99 0.91 5.02
N ALA A 71 -0.26 1.38 6.04
CA ALA A 71 -0.46 0.93 7.42
C ALA A 71 -1.87 1.26 7.95
N ARG A 72 -2.43 2.43 7.60
CA ARG A 72 -3.80 2.82 7.94
C ARG A 72 -4.84 1.93 7.26
N ALA A 73 -4.64 1.59 5.98
CA ALA A 73 -5.50 0.68 5.25
C ALA A 73 -5.49 -0.72 5.88
N LEU A 74 -4.31 -1.23 6.27
CA LEU A 74 -4.17 -2.51 6.96
C LEU A 74 -4.83 -2.51 8.35
N ALA A 75 -4.90 -1.36 9.02
CA ALA A 75 -5.55 -1.22 10.32
C ALA A 75 -7.06 -1.48 10.28
N THR A 76 -7.69 -1.40 9.11
CA THR A 76 -9.10 -1.78 8.91
C THR A 76 -9.30 -3.30 8.77
N GLU A 77 -8.24 -4.11 8.92
CA GLU A 77 -8.27 -5.58 8.75
C GLU A 77 -8.96 -6.03 7.45
N PRO A 78 -8.58 -5.49 6.29
CA PRO A 78 -9.26 -5.75 5.03
C PRO A 78 -9.01 -7.20 4.55
N LYS A 79 -9.99 -7.80 3.88
CA LYS A 79 -9.78 -9.05 3.12
C LYS A 79 -9.09 -8.80 1.78
N LEU A 80 -9.30 -7.64 1.21
CA LEU A 80 -8.74 -7.19 -0.05
C LEU A 80 -8.21 -5.76 0.12
N LEU A 81 -6.94 -5.56 -0.16
CA LEU A 81 -6.29 -4.26 -0.18
C LEU A 81 -6.28 -3.72 -1.60
N LEU A 82 -6.88 -2.56 -1.80
CA LEU A 82 -6.91 -1.87 -3.10
C LEU A 82 -5.87 -0.74 -3.09
N LEU A 83 -4.96 -0.76 -4.04
CA LEU A 83 -3.92 0.26 -4.21
C LEU A 83 -4.10 0.92 -5.58
N ASP A 84 -4.31 2.22 -5.59
CA ASP A 84 -4.45 3.00 -6.80
C ASP A 84 -3.21 3.88 -6.99
N GLU A 85 -2.44 3.59 -8.03
CA GLU A 85 -1.15 4.23 -8.35
C GLU A 85 -0.21 4.43 -7.14
N PRO A 86 0.08 3.35 -6.36
CA PRO A 86 0.79 3.48 -5.10
C PRO A 86 2.20 4.05 -5.25
N VAL A 87 2.83 3.96 -6.44
CA VAL A 87 4.20 4.44 -6.67
C VAL A 87 4.26 5.77 -7.44
N ALA A 88 3.13 6.42 -7.71
CA ALA A 88 3.11 7.71 -8.38
C ALA A 88 3.98 8.74 -7.62
N GLY A 89 4.87 9.44 -8.33
CA GLY A 89 5.76 10.45 -7.75
C GLY A 89 6.94 9.92 -6.91
N MET A 90 7.09 8.61 -6.76
CA MET A 90 8.21 7.99 -6.05
C MET A 90 9.45 7.85 -6.92
N ASN A 91 10.63 8.02 -6.33
CA ASN A 91 11.90 7.67 -6.97
C ASN A 91 12.11 6.14 -6.97
N THR A 92 13.12 5.66 -7.71
CA THR A 92 13.40 4.22 -7.88
C THR A 92 13.68 3.50 -6.56
N ALA A 93 14.35 4.15 -5.61
CA ALA A 93 14.66 3.56 -4.31
C ALA A 93 13.39 3.38 -3.49
N GLU A 94 12.53 4.40 -3.43
CA GLU A 94 11.23 4.37 -2.73
C GLU A 94 10.29 3.31 -3.32
N LYS A 95 10.23 3.19 -4.66
CA LYS A 95 9.47 2.14 -5.36
C LYS A 95 9.94 0.74 -4.95
N THR A 96 11.27 0.54 -4.89
CA THR A 96 11.86 -0.74 -4.49
C THR A 96 11.53 -1.09 -3.05
N GLU A 97 11.53 -0.11 -2.15
CA GLU A 97 11.13 -0.32 -0.75
C GLU A 97 9.66 -0.68 -0.65
N LEU A 98 8.77 0.11 -1.27
CA LEU A 98 7.33 -0.17 -1.25
C LEU A 98 7.01 -1.56 -1.82
N MET A 99 7.69 -1.97 -2.90
CA MET A 99 7.55 -3.32 -3.45
C MET A 99 7.83 -4.40 -2.40
N ARG A 100 8.91 -4.27 -1.63
CA ARG A 100 9.25 -5.24 -0.57
C ARG A 100 8.19 -5.28 0.52
N GLU A 101 7.61 -4.13 0.86
CA GLU A 101 6.58 -4.03 1.89
C GLU A 101 5.26 -4.64 1.43
N VAL A 102 4.87 -4.43 0.18
CA VAL A 102 3.68 -5.07 -0.40
C VAL A 102 3.87 -6.60 -0.50
N VAL A 103 5.05 -7.08 -0.89
CA VAL A 103 5.38 -8.53 -0.86
C VAL A 103 5.25 -9.09 0.56
N ASN A 104 5.79 -8.40 1.55
CA ASN A 104 5.71 -8.79 2.96
C ASN A 104 4.25 -8.87 3.47
N ILE A 105 3.41 -7.90 3.08
CA ILE A 105 1.97 -7.86 3.41
C ILE A 105 1.25 -9.05 2.75
N ARG A 106 1.53 -9.32 1.48
CA ARG A 106 0.97 -10.47 0.77
C ARG A 106 1.34 -11.81 1.43
N GLN A 107 2.60 -11.97 1.85
CA GLN A 107 3.07 -13.15 2.57
C GLN A 107 2.37 -13.36 3.92
N ARG A 108 1.77 -12.32 4.49
CA ARG A 108 0.93 -12.40 5.70
C ARG A 108 -0.52 -12.79 5.41
N GLY A 109 -0.86 -13.11 4.15
CA GLY A 109 -2.17 -13.60 3.74
C GLY A 109 -3.14 -12.53 3.25
N TYR A 110 -2.69 -11.29 3.06
CA TYR A 110 -3.52 -10.26 2.45
C TYR A 110 -3.59 -10.42 0.94
N THR A 111 -4.79 -10.33 0.38
CA THR A 111 -4.96 -10.20 -1.07
C THR A 111 -4.76 -8.73 -1.45
N VAL A 112 -3.91 -8.47 -2.44
CA VAL A 112 -3.63 -7.13 -2.93
C VAL A 112 -4.09 -7.04 -4.38
N PHE A 113 -4.90 -6.04 -4.70
CA PHE A 113 -5.24 -5.63 -6.05
C PHE A 113 -4.71 -4.21 -6.26
N MET A 114 -4.04 -3.97 -7.37
CA MET A 114 -3.50 -2.65 -7.66
C MET A 114 -3.82 -2.19 -9.07
N ILE A 115 -3.91 -0.88 -9.24
CA ILE A 115 -3.93 -0.20 -10.53
C ILE A 115 -2.61 0.54 -10.65
N GLU A 116 -1.86 0.26 -11.69
CA GLU A 116 -0.55 0.86 -11.94
C GLU A 116 -0.23 0.90 -13.43
N HIS A 117 0.58 1.88 -13.81
CA HIS A 117 1.10 2.02 -15.16
C HIS A 117 2.63 1.84 -15.22
N ASP A 118 3.33 1.75 -14.08
CA ASP A 118 4.75 1.40 -14.02
C ASP A 118 4.93 -0.11 -14.27
N MET A 119 5.20 -0.47 -15.54
CA MET A 119 5.32 -1.87 -15.93
C MET A 119 6.43 -2.61 -15.18
N ARG A 120 7.54 -1.94 -14.80
CA ARG A 120 8.62 -2.57 -14.03
C ARG A 120 8.14 -2.95 -12.63
N PHE A 121 7.37 -2.07 -12.00
CA PHE A 121 6.80 -2.31 -10.69
C PHE A 121 5.76 -3.44 -10.74
N VAL A 122 4.84 -3.41 -11.71
CA VAL A 122 3.81 -4.42 -11.91
C VAL A 122 4.41 -5.80 -12.18
N MET A 123 5.34 -5.90 -13.14
CA MET A 123 6.00 -7.15 -13.51
C MET A 123 6.82 -7.77 -12.36
N GLY A 124 7.37 -6.93 -11.48
CA GLY A 124 8.17 -7.39 -10.33
C GLY A 124 7.34 -7.84 -9.13
N LEU A 125 6.04 -7.49 -9.09
CA LEU A 125 5.21 -7.67 -7.90
C LEU A 125 3.99 -8.58 -8.10
N CYS A 126 3.31 -8.45 -9.26
CA CYS A 126 2.02 -9.10 -9.51
C CYS A 126 2.19 -10.56 -9.96
N GLU A 127 1.30 -11.44 -9.50
CA GLU A 127 1.21 -12.82 -9.96
C GLU A 127 0.30 -12.95 -11.19
N ARG A 128 -0.70 -12.05 -11.29
CA ARG A 128 -1.64 -11.97 -12.39
C ARG A 128 -1.87 -10.52 -12.76
N ILE A 129 -1.89 -10.24 -14.05
CA ILE A 129 -1.98 -8.91 -14.62
C ILE A 129 -3.09 -8.91 -15.66
N ALA A 130 -3.97 -7.90 -15.60
CA ALA A 130 -4.91 -7.58 -16.66
C ALA A 130 -4.52 -6.23 -17.25
N VAL A 131 -4.24 -6.18 -18.55
CA VAL A 131 -3.81 -4.96 -19.25
C VAL A 131 -5.02 -4.31 -19.91
N LEU A 132 -5.29 -3.05 -19.51
CA LEU A 132 -6.34 -2.24 -20.08
C LEU A 132 -5.77 -1.26 -21.11
N ASN A 133 -6.40 -1.16 -22.27
CA ASN A 133 -6.11 -0.13 -23.25
C ASN A 133 -7.45 0.45 -23.74
N PHE A 134 -7.63 1.78 -23.64
CA PHE A 134 -8.87 2.49 -23.97
C PHE A 134 -10.13 1.81 -23.40
N GLY A 135 -10.10 1.36 -22.13
CA GLY A 135 -11.23 0.74 -21.42
C GLY A 135 -11.54 -0.71 -21.84
N ARG A 136 -10.66 -1.35 -22.62
CA ARG A 136 -10.78 -2.78 -22.99
C ARG A 136 -9.60 -3.57 -22.44
N ILE A 137 -9.86 -4.76 -21.96
CA ILE A 137 -8.80 -5.70 -21.61
C ILE A 137 -8.21 -6.22 -22.92
N ILE A 138 -6.91 -6.00 -23.12
CA ILE A 138 -6.17 -6.44 -24.30
C ILE A 138 -5.32 -7.69 -24.04
N ALA A 139 -4.94 -7.93 -22.77
CA ALA A 139 -4.21 -9.12 -22.35
C ALA A 139 -4.50 -9.43 -20.88
N GLU A 140 -4.42 -10.70 -20.52
CA GLU A 140 -4.55 -11.17 -19.13
C GLU A 140 -3.67 -12.40 -18.94
N GLY A 141 -2.78 -12.39 -17.92
CA GLY A 141 -1.86 -13.50 -17.67
C GLY A 141 -0.85 -13.21 -16.59
N GLY A 142 0.15 -14.08 -16.46
CA GLY A 142 1.31 -13.87 -15.61
C GLY A 142 2.30 -12.85 -16.19
N PRO A 143 3.30 -12.39 -15.39
CA PRO A 143 4.27 -11.38 -15.84
C PRO A 143 5.01 -11.75 -17.14
N ASP A 144 5.40 -13.02 -17.29
CA ASP A 144 6.13 -13.47 -18.48
C ASP A 144 5.25 -13.52 -19.74
N GLU A 145 3.97 -13.88 -19.59
CA GLU A 145 3.00 -13.86 -20.68
C GLU A 145 2.74 -12.43 -21.15
N ILE A 146 2.49 -11.52 -20.21
CA ILE A 146 2.22 -10.10 -20.46
C ILE A 146 3.43 -9.41 -21.10
N ARG A 147 4.64 -9.72 -20.64
CA ARG A 147 5.88 -9.13 -21.19
C ARG A 147 6.10 -9.46 -22.67
N ASN A 148 5.65 -10.64 -23.10
CA ASN A 148 5.84 -11.14 -24.46
C ASN A 148 4.60 -10.97 -25.35
N ASP A 149 3.51 -10.39 -24.84
CA ASP A 149 2.29 -10.18 -25.60
C ASP A 149 2.48 -9.04 -26.60
N PRO A 150 2.26 -9.29 -27.91
CA PRO A 150 2.47 -8.28 -28.96
C PRO A 150 1.60 -7.03 -28.78
N GLN A 151 0.36 -7.17 -28.28
CA GLN A 151 -0.55 -6.04 -28.09
C GLN A 151 -0.09 -5.17 -26.90
N VAL A 152 0.49 -5.78 -25.88
CA VAL A 152 1.06 -5.07 -24.73
C VAL A 152 2.34 -4.35 -25.13
N ILE A 153 3.21 -5.01 -25.91
CA ILE A 153 4.44 -4.40 -26.43
C ILE A 153 4.09 -3.15 -27.27
N GLU A 154 3.15 -3.26 -28.19
CA GLU A 154 2.72 -2.14 -29.02
C GLU A 154 2.11 -0.98 -28.20
N ALA A 155 1.28 -1.31 -27.18
CA ALA A 155 0.57 -0.31 -26.39
C ALA A 155 1.43 0.39 -25.31
N TYR A 156 2.39 -0.32 -24.70
CA TYR A 156 3.08 0.12 -23.50
C TYR A 156 4.59 -0.01 -23.52
N LEU A 157 5.16 -1.05 -24.16
CA LEU A 157 6.59 -1.35 -24.11
C LEU A 157 7.34 -0.88 -25.35
N GLY A 158 6.64 -0.65 -26.47
CA GLY A 158 7.22 -0.15 -27.71
C GLY A 158 7.46 1.37 -27.75
N ARG A 159 7.04 2.12 -26.72
CA ARG A 159 7.20 3.58 -26.63
C ARG A 159 8.39 4.05 -25.79
N ASP A 160 8.96 3.17 -24.97
CA ASP A 160 10.08 3.54 -24.08
C ASP A 160 11.42 3.72 -24.81
N ASP A 161 11.52 3.28 -26.09
CA ASP A 161 12.76 3.40 -26.87
C ASP A 161 12.87 4.67 -27.73
N ASP A 162 11.81 5.50 -27.80
CA ASP A 162 11.78 6.67 -28.72
C ASP A 162 11.94 8.04 -28.02
N ASP A 163 12.00 8.09 -26.70
CA ASP A 163 12.20 9.35 -25.94
C ASP A 163 13.68 9.75 -25.73
N GLY A 164 14.60 9.16 -26.47
CA GLY A 164 16.06 9.32 -26.28
C GLY A 164 16.88 9.90 -27.45
N ALA A 165 16.27 10.33 -28.55
CA ALA A 165 17.03 11.00 -29.65
C ALA A 165 16.48 12.39 -29.94
N PRO A 166 17.21 13.48 -29.57
CA PRO A 166 16.95 14.80 -30.16
C PRO A 166 17.40 14.84 -31.61
N PRO A 167 16.73 15.63 -32.46
CA PRO A 167 17.08 15.82 -33.85
C PRO A 167 18.43 16.56 -34.04
#